data_242ce0d2a1d4f96a8f6f8f3b9ae743e4
#
_entry.id   242ce0d2a1d4f96a8f6f8f3b9ae743e4
#
_cell.length_a   1.000
_cell.length_b   1.000
_cell.length_c   1.000
_cell.angle_alpha   90.00
_cell.angle_beta   90.00
_cell.angle_gamma   90.00
#
_symmetry.space_group_name_H-M   'P 1'
#
loop_
_entity.id
_entity.type
_entity.pdbx_description
1 polymer ?
#
loop_
_entity_poly.entity_id
_entity_poly.type
_entity_poly.pdbx_seq_one_letter_code
_entity_poly.pdbx_strand_id
1 'polypeptide(L)'
;MKLDHVGIVVASVPESIERWRPVLGSPKSPPEEVPGGGVRVAFLSAGETHVELVEPVGPQSPVSKFLASRGGGIHHIAFAVPDVDAALNEVVARGGRVIDRVGRPGARGRRIGFAHPSAFAGVLVEFVEEAP
;
A
#
# COMPACT_ATOMS: atom_id res chain seq x y z
N MET A 1 -17.46 -1.12 2.51
CA MET A 1 -15.99 -0.92 2.57
C MET A 1 -15.50 -0.62 1.17
N LYS A 2 -14.68 0.39 1.02
CA LYS A 2 -14.22 0.85 -0.28
C LYS A 2 -12.78 0.39 -0.55
N LEU A 3 -12.51 -0.07 -1.78
CA LEU A 3 -11.16 -0.32 -2.23
C LEU A 3 -10.46 1.03 -2.40
N ASP A 4 -9.42 1.29 -1.61
CA ASP A 4 -8.67 2.54 -1.67
C ASP A 4 -7.64 2.51 -2.78
N HIS A 5 -6.85 1.46 -2.84
CA HIS A 5 -5.81 1.33 -3.87
C HIS A 5 -5.32 -0.10 -4.05
N VAL A 6 -4.61 -0.30 -5.15
CA VAL A 6 -3.81 -1.49 -5.41
C VAL A 6 -2.36 -1.05 -5.40
N GLY A 7 -1.54 -1.69 -4.56
CA GLY A 7 -0.11 -1.39 -4.46
C GLY A 7 0.69 -2.24 -5.41
N ILE A 8 1.56 -1.59 -6.19
CA ILE A 8 2.43 -2.24 -7.17
C ILE A 8 3.87 -1.87 -6.86
N VAL A 9 4.70 -2.86 -6.59
CA VAL A 9 6.13 -2.65 -6.35
C VAL A 9 6.84 -2.49 -7.68
N VAL A 10 7.65 -1.44 -7.78
CA VAL A 10 8.39 -1.08 -8.99
C VAL A 10 9.84 -0.75 -8.65
N ALA A 11 10.71 -0.87 -9.63
CA ALA A 11 12.12 -0.52 -9.46
C ALA A 11 12.34 1.00 -9.45
N SER A 12 11.49 1.74 -10.17
CA SER A 12 11.61 3.20 -10.29
C SER A 12 10.23 3.83 -10.43
N VAL A 13 9.87 4.68 -9.47
CA VAL A 13 8.60 5.43 -9.53
C VAL A 13 8.57 6.34 -10.76
N PRO A 14 9.61 7.16 -11.05
CA PRO A 14 9.56 8.04 -12.23
C PRO A 14 9.36 7.28 -13.54
N GLU A 15 10.07 6.17 -13.74
CA GLU A 15 9.91 5.37 -14.96
C GLU A 15 8.52 4.73 -15.04
N SER A 16 8.01 4.27 -13.92
CA SER A 16 6.69 3.64 -13.88
C SER A 16 5.58 4.64 -14.16
N ILE A 17 5.69 5.85 -13.66
CA ILE A 17 4.75 6.93 -13.97
C ILE A 17 4.64 7.11 -15.48
N GLU A 18 5.79 7.13 -16.19
CA GLU A 18 5.79 7.29 -17.63
C GLU A 18 5.07 6.16 -18.35
N ARG A 19 5.22 4.92 -17.87
CA ARG A 19 4.54 3.77 -18.48
C ARG A 19 3.04 3.76 -18.22
N TRP A 20 2.62 4.24 -17.04
CA TRP A 20 1.19 4.28 -16.68
C TRP A 20 0.48 5.52 -17.22
N ARG A 21 1.23 6.55 -17.62
CA ARG A 21 0.64 7.82 -18.07
C ARG A 21 -0.40 7.67 -19.19
N PRO A 22 -0.18 6.84 -20.22
CA PRO A 22 -1.19 6.66 -21.27
C PRO A 22 -2.50 6.05 -20.77
N VAL A 23 -2.47 5.35 -19.65
CA VAL A 23 -3.66 4.67 -19.10
C VAL A 23 -4.36 5.53 -18.05
N LEU A 24 -3.59 6.09 -17.10
CA LEU A 24 -4.15 6.77 -15.92
C LEU A 24 -3.80 8.25 -15.83
N GLY A 25 -3.02 8.78 -16.76
CA GLY A 25 -2.58 10.17 -16.70
C GLY A 25 -1.48 10.38 -15.68
N SER A 26 -1.23 11.64 -15.34
CA SER A 26 -0.17 12.02 -14.42
C SER A 26 -0.65 11.98 -12.97
N PRO A 27 0.24 11.72 -12.01
CA PRO A 27 -0.12 11.82 -10.59
C PRO A 27 -0.47 13.27 -10.25
N LYS A 28 -1.43 13.47 -9.35
CA LYS A 28 -1.87 14.79 -8.91
C LYS A 28 -0.95 15.40 -7.86
N SER A 29 -0.10 14.58 -7.26
CA SER A 29 0.85 15.00 -6.24
C SER A 29 2.21 14.38 -6.55
N PRO A 30 3.33 15.05 -6.14
CA PRO A 30 4.64 14.46 -6.34
C PRO A 30 4.81 13.18 -5.53
N PRO A 31 5.75 12.29 -5.94
CA PRO A 31 6.09 11.14 -5.10
C PRO A 31 6.51 11.56 -3.70
N GLU A 32 6.19 10.72 -2.70
CA GLU A 32 6.56 10.99 -1.32
C GLU A 32 7.27 9.77 -0.71
N GLU A 33 8.16 10.03 0.25
CA GLU A 33 8.72 8.97 1.08
C GLU A 33 7.84 8.81 2.32
N VAL A 34 7.44 7.57 2.59
CA VAL A 34 6.60 7.27 3.75
C VAL A 34 7.47 7.29 5.01
N PRO A 35 7.13 8.10 6.02
CA PRO A 35 7.94 8.17 7.24
C PRO A 35 8.11 6.81 7.90
N GLY A 36 9.36 6.36 8.05
CA GLY A 36 9.67 5.08 8.67
C GLY A 36 9.29 3.86 7.83
N GLY A 37 8.74 4.06 6.63
CA GLY A 37 8.25 2.97 5.80
C GLY A 37 9.30 2.36 4.86
N GLY A 38 10.38 3.08 4.60
CA GLY A 38 11.42 2.61 3.68
C GLY A 38 10.97 2.51 2.23
N VAL A 39 9.99 3.29 1.82
CA VAL A 39 9.45 3.30 0.46
C VAL A 39 9.18 4.72 -0.01
N ARG A 40 9.29 4.90 -1.33
CA ARG A 40 8.83 6.09 -2.04
C ARG A 40 7.61 5.68 -2.84
N VAL A 41 6.54 6.46 -2.74
CA VAL A 41 5.26 6.10 -3.37
C VAL A 41 4.73 7.22 -4.23
N ALA A 42 3.93 6.85 -5.24
CA ALA A 42 3.15 7.77 -6.03
C ALA A 42 1.78 7.17 -6.29
N PHE A 43 0.75 7.99 -6.27
CA PHE A 43 -0.63 7.55 -6.47
C PHE A 43 -1.15 8.05 -7.82
N LEU A 44 -1.71 7.13 -8.59
CA LEU A 44 -2.38 7.44 -9.87
C LEU A 44 -3.87 7.19 -9.68
N SER A 45 -4.70 8.16 -10.05
CA SER A 45 -6.14 8.03 -9.91
C SER A 45 -6.71 7.08 -10.95
N ALA A 46 -7.56 6.17 -10.50
CA ALA A 46 -8.31 5.25 -11.35
C ALA A 46 -9.77 5.33 -10.93
N GLY A 47 -10.46 6.40 -11.35
CA GLY A 47 -11.78 6.72 -10.84
C GLY A 47 -11.71 7.11 -9.37
N GLU A 48 -12.50 6.45 -8.53
CA GLU A 48 -12.51 6.71 -7.08
C GLU A 48 -11.44 5.88 -6.33
N THR A 49 -10.76 4.99 -7.01
CA THR A 49 -9.67 4.22 -6.44
C THR A 49 -8.33 4.70 -7.00
N HIS A 50 -7.24 4.06 -6.61
CA HIS A 50 -5.89 4.46 -7.01
C HIS A 50 -5.03 3.26 -7.31
N VAL A 51 -4.03 3.47 -8.14
CA VAL A 51 -2.87 2.60 -8.27
C VAL A 51 -1.74 3.27 -7.51
N GLU A 52 -1.14 2.57 -6.57
CA GLU A 52 0.00 3.06 -5.81
C GLU A 52 1.27 2.40 -6.35
N LEU A 53 2.21 3.21 -6.82
CA LEU A 53 3.52 2.73 -7.24
C LEU A 53 4.45 2.82 -6.03
N VAL A 54 5.11 1.71 -5.70
CA VAL A 54 5.91 1.60 -4.48
C VAL A 54 7.34 1.20 -4.84
N GLU A 55 8.28 2.09 -4.54
CA GLU A 55 9.71 1.87 -4.81
C GLU A 55 10.45 1.71 -3.48
N PRO A 56 11.31 0.68 -3.34
CA PRO A 56 12.11 0.54 -2.12
C PRO A 56 13.12 1.68 -1.98
N VAL A 57 13.28 2.19 -0.75
CA VAL A 57 14.31 3.16 -0.41
C VAL A 57 15.30 2.48 0.52
N GLY A 58 16.50 2.24 0.00
CA GLY A 58 17.56 1.55 0.74
C GLY A 58 17.40 0.03 0.75
N PRO A 59 18.48 -0.68 1.12
CA PRO A 59 18.50 -2.15 1.08
C PRO A 59 17.67 -2.82 2.17
N GLN A 60 17.30 -2.06 3.21
CA GLN A 60 16.51 -2.58 4.34
C GLN A 60 15.00 -2.33 4.15
N SER A 61 14.58 -1.86 2.97
CA SER A 61 13.18 -1.63 2.69
C SER A 61 12.37 -2.93 2.80
N PRO A 62 11.15 -2.88 3.35
CA PRO A 62 10.29 -4.06 3.45
C PRO A 62 9.90 -4.64 2.09
N VAL A 63 10.00 -3.87 1.00
CA VAL A 63 9.65 -4.35 -0.35
C VAL A 63 10.86 -4.72 -1.21
N SER A 64 12.08 -4.55 -0.70
CA SER A 64 13.31 -4.89 -1.46
C SER A 64 13.35 -6.37 -1.85
N LYS A 65 12.98 -7.25 -0.93
CA LYS A 65 12.98 -8.68 -1.19
C LYS A 65 11.93 -9.07 -2.24
N PHE A 66 10.77 -8.45 -2.17
CA PHE A 66 9.71 -8.65 -3.16
C PHE A 66 10.20 -8.26 -4.55
N LEU A 67 10.81 -7.08 -4.67
CA LEU A 67 11.36 -6.60 -5.95
C LEU A 67 12.44 -7.56 -6.46
N ALA A 68 13.37 -7.98 -5.60
CA ALA A 68 14.47 -8.86 -5.98
C ALA A 68 13.98 -10.23 -6.43
N SER A 69 12.98 -10.80 -5.75
CA SER A 69 12.52 -12.16 -6.04
C SER A 69 11.49 -12.23 -7.16
N ARG A 70 10.68 -11.19 -7.34
CA ARG A 70 9.59 -11.18 -8.32
C ARG A 70 9.77 -10.20 -9.48
N GLY A 71 10.75 -9.32 -9.41
CA GLY A 71 10.96 -8.29 -10.41
C GLY A 71 9.92 -7.17 -10.36
N GLY A 72 9.13 -7.09 -9.29
CA GLY A 72 8.03 -6.15 -9.16
C GLY A 72 6.67 -6.80 -9.41
N GLY A 73 5.61 -5.99 -9.41
CA GLY A 73 4.25 -6.42 -9.65
C GLY A 73 3.31 -6.11 -8.50
N ILE A 74 2.09 -6.61 -8.56
CA ILE A 74 1.07 -6.36 -7.54
C ILE A 74 1.55 -6.92 -6.20
N HIS A 75 1.50 -6.08 -5.19
CA HIS A 75 2.03 -6.38 -3.86
C HIS A 75 0.93 -6.49 -2.81
N HIS A 76 -0.05 -5.59 -2.84
CA HIS A 76 -1.13 -5.59 -1.87
C HIS A 76 -2.37 -4.90 -2.42
N ILE A 77 -3.50 -5.13 -1.75
CA ILE A 77 -4.72 -4.35 -1.96
C ILE A 77 -5.09 -3.67 -0.65
N ALA A 78 -5.62 -2.46 -0.75
CA ALA A 78 -5.91 -1.64 0.41
C ALA A 78 -7.37 -1.23 0.45
N PHE A 79 -7.99 -1.35 1.63
CA PHE A 79 -9.36 -0.95 1.85
C PHE A 79 -9.43 0.23 2.79
N ALA A 80 -10.25 1.20 2.45
CA ALA A 80 -10.52 2.34 3.32
C ALA A 80 -11.48 1.92 4.44
N VAL A 81 -11.11 2.23 5.67
CA VAL A 81 -11.90 1.90 6.85
C VAL A 81 -12.02 3.12 7.77
N PRO A 82 -13.08 3.20 8.58
CA PRO A 82 -13.21 4.32 9.53
C PRO A 82 -12.14 4.30 10.62
N ASP A 83 -11.69 3.11 11.03
CA ASP A 83 -10.79 2.93 12.17
C ASP A 83 -9.89 1.72 11.89
N VAL A 84 -8.61 1.99 11.65
CA VAL A 84 -7.63 0.94 11.33
C VAL A 84 -7.45 -0.04 12.49
N ASP A 85 -7.38 0.46 13.72
CA ASP A 85 -7.21 -0.42 14.88
C ASP A 85 -8.39 -1.37 15.05
N ALA A 86 -9.61 -0.88 14.83
CA ALA A 86 -10.80 -1.71 14.89
C ALA A 86 -10.80 -2.79 13.80
N ALA A 87 -10.35 -2.44 12.59
CA ALA A 87 -10.25 -3.39 11.48
C ALA A 87 -9.24 -4.50 11.79
N LEU A 88 -8.06 -4.13 12.31
CA LEU A 88 -7.04 -5.10 12.70
C LEU A 88 -7.54 -6.01 13.83
N ASN A 89 -8.21 -5.43 14.83
CA ASN A 89 -8.77 -6.20 15.93
C ASN A 89 -9.82 -7.20 15.45
N GLU A 90 -10.63 -6.83 14.48
CA GLU A 90 -11.63 -7.74 13.90
C GLU A 90 -10.98 -8.94 13.21
N VAL A 91 -9.88 -8.73 12.49
CA VAL A 91 -9.12 -9.82 11.89
C VAL A 91 -8.65 -10.81 12.96
N VAL A 92 -8.07 -10.28 14.04
CA VAL A 92 -7.59 -11.10 15.15
C VAL A 92 -8.73 -11.82 15.84
N ALA A 93 -9.87 -11.14 16.07
CA ALA A 93 -11.03 -11.73 16.72
C ALA A 93 -11.59 -12.92 15.93
N ARG A 94 -11.41 -12.92 14.62
CA ARG A 94 -11.84 -14.03 13.76
C ARG A 94 -10.76 -15.09 13.55
N GLY A 95 -9.67 -15.03 14.31
CA GLY A 95 -8.58 -16.01 14.27
C GLY A 95 -7.52 -15.74 13.22
N GLY A 96 -7.56 -14.59 12.54
CA GLY A 96 -6.56 -14.21 11.54
C GLY A 96 -5.32 -13.58 12.16
N ARG A 97 -4.22 -13.57 11.39
CA ARG A 97 -2.98 -12.93 11.80
C ARG A 97 -2.89 -11.54 11.21
N VAL A 98 -2.28 -10.64 11.95
CA VAL A 98 -1.96 -9.29 11.47
C VAL A 98 -0.46 -9.06 11.53
N ILE A 99 0.04 -8.21 10.63
CA ILE A 99 1.44 -7.77 10.66
C ILE A 99 1.56 -6.61 11.64
N ASP A 100 0.60 -5.68 11.60
CA ASP A 100 0.54 -4.56 12.53
C ASP A 100 -0.58 -4.81 13.53
N ARG A 101 -0.25 -4.77 14.83
CA ARG A 101 -1.28 -4.89 15.89
C ARG A 101 -2.00 -3.57 16.11
N VAL A 102 -1.35 -2.48 15.78
CA VAL A 102 -1.84 -1.10 15.93
C VAL A 102 -1.51 -0.35 14.65
N GLY A 103 -2.38 0.53 14.21
CA GLY A 103 -2.13 1.36 13.05
C GLY A 103 -0.91 2.24 13.22
N ARG A 104 -0.29 2.59 12.12
CA ARG A 104 0.92 3.42 12.06
C ARG A 104 0.80 4.45 10.93
N PRO A 105 1.67 5.49 10.94
CA PRO A 105 1.63 6.49 9.88
C PRO A 105 1.96 5.87 8.52
N GLY A 106 1.19 6.23 7.51
CA GLY A 106 1.38 5.81 6.14
C GLY A 106 1.42 7.00 5.19
N ALA A 107 1.28 6.72 3.90
CA ALA A 107 1.26 7.75 2.87
C ALA A 107 0.04 8.66 3.01
N ARG A 108 0.16 9.86 2.47
CA ARG A 108 -0.91 10.88 2.45
C ARG A 108 -1.40 11.26 3.85
N GLY A 109 -0.53 11.13 4.86
CA GLY A 109 -0.86 11.48 6.24
C GLY A 109 -1.93 10.59 6.87
N ARG A 110 -2.19 9.41 6.34
CA ARG A 110 -3.25 8.51 6.82
C ARG A 110 -2.66 7.36 7.64
N ARG A 111 -3.40 6.93 8.66
CA ARG A 111 -3.03 5.76 9.45
C ARG A 111 -3.29 4.51 8.63
N ILE A 112 -2.39 3.55 8.71
CA ILE A 112 -2.48 2.28 7.99
C ILE A 112 -2.14 1.11 8.91
N GLY A 113 -2.50 -0.08 8.46
CA GLY A 113 -2.06 -1.32 9.08
C GLY A 113 -2.27 -2.49 8.14
N PHE A 114 -1.40 -3.49 8.24
CA PHE A 114 -1.42 -4.66 7.36
C PHE A 114 -1.88 -5.90 8.11
N ALA A 115 -2.74 -6.68 7.44
CA ALA A 115 -3.06 -8.03 7.85
C ALA A 115 -2.13 -9.00 7.12
N HIS A 116 -1.77 -10.10 7.80
CA HIS A 116 -0.90 -11.10 7.20
C HIS A 116 -1.64 -11.81 6.04
N PRO A 117 -0.93 -12.19 4.96
CA PRO A 117 -1.58 -12.86 3.81
C PRO A 117 -2.37 -14.10 4.18
N SER A 118 -1.96 -14.83 5.23
CA SER A 118 -2.70 -16.03 5.67
C SER A 118 -4.13 -15.74 6.10
N ALA A 119 -4.45 -14.50 6.50
CA ALA A 119 -5.81 -14.13 6.89
C ALA A 119 -6.74 -13.99 5.68
N PHE A 120 -6.20 -13.80 4.49
CA PHE A 120 -6.95 -13.52 3.27
C PHE A 120 -6.49 -14.40 2.10
N ALA A 121 -6.30 -15.68 2.38
CA ALA A 121 -6.00 -16.70 1.37
C ALA A 121 -4.77 -16.37 0.50
N GLY A 122 -3.76 -15.76 1.08
CA GLY A 122 -2.51 -15.46 0.41
C GLY A 122 -2.38 -14.03 -0.09
N VAL A 123 -3.37 -13.18 0.15
CA VAL A 123 -3.35 -11.78 -0.30
C VAL A 123 -2.94 -10.88 0.85
N LEU A 124 -1.91 -10.06 0.63
CA LEU A 124 -1.54 -9.02 1.60
C LEU A 124 -2.58 -7.90 1.54
N VAL A 125 -3.26 -7.67 2.65
CA VAL A 125 -4.31 -6.65 2.75
C VAL A 125 -3.87 -5.52 3.67
N GLU A 126 -4.04 -4.30 3.18
CA GLU A 126 -3.80 -3.08 3.95
C GLU A 126 -5.13 -2.44 4.33
N PHE A 127 -5.25 -1.96 5.56
CA PHE A 127 -6.35 -1.08 5.95
C PHE A 127 -5.80 0.35 5.99
N VAL A 128 -6.55 1.28 5.40
CA VAL A 128 -6.19 2.69 5.34
C VAL A 128 -7.33 3.47 5.97
N GLU A 129 -7.02 4.32 6.95
CA GLU A 129 -8.05 5.11 7.60
C GLU A 129 -8.62 6.12 6.60
N GLU A 130 -9.93 6.24 6.57
CA GLU A 130 -10.63 7.19 5.72
C GLU A 130 -10.16 8.61 6.02
N ALA A 131 -10.14 9.48 5.00
CA ALA A 131 -9.83 10.88 5.20
C ALA A 131 -10.89 11.52 6.09
N PRO A 132 -10.49 12.44 6.98
CA PRO A 132 -11.44 13.12 7.87
C PRO A 132 -12.45 13.96 7.09
#